data_9f4b4ad12dd7cdf8ed8ccb3dde540a83
#
_entry.id   9f4b4ad12dd7cdf8ed8ccb3dde540a83
#
_cell.length_a   1.000
_cell.length_b   1.000
_cell.length_c   1.000
_cell.angle_alpha   90.00
_cell.angle_beta   90.00
_cell.angle_gamma   90.00
#
_symmetry.space_group_name_H-M   'P 1'
#
loop_
_entity.id
_entity.type
_entity.pdbx_description
1 polymer ?
#
loop_
_entity_poly.entity_id
_entity_poly.type
_entity_poly.pdbx_seq_one_letter_code
_entity_poly.pdbx_strand_id
1 'polypeptide(L)'
;ALGVQSEKSGVSVFFANTEASGVIPQISAILGSCAGISVYSPALTDFVFMVDGISHMSITGPRIIKSVMGEEVTMEELGGAKVHSRISGIADFRANNEEDCFLTIRKLLSFLPSHNEELPPIIDIRDDPERIDESLAELVPDDPHKFYDMHQVISHLVDSGDFLEVKKEFAPEIITGFGRLA
;
A
#
# COMPACT_ATOMS: atom_id res chain seq x y z
N ALA A 1 -2.66 11.95 -20.13
CA ALA A 1 -1.92 10.96 -20.92
C ALA A 1 -0.58 11.59 -21.31
N LEU A 2 0.46 11.34 -20.51
CA LEU A 2 1.82 11.62 -20.94
C LEU A 2 2.19 10.55 -21.96
N GLY A 3 2.07 10.91 -23.25
CA GLY A 3 2.63 10.12 -24.33
C GLY A 3 4.12 10.08 -24.17
N VAL A 4 4.66 8.98 -23.69
CA VAL A 4 6.09 8.71 -23.71
C VAL A 4 6.46 8.38 -25.16
N GLN A 5 6.67 9.41 -25.96
CA GLN A 5 7.43 9.30 -27.18
C GLN A 5 8.91 9.34 -26.82
N SER A 6 9.49 8.17 -26.60
CA SER A 6 10.93 8.01 -26.52
C SER A 6 11.38 6.99 -27.56
N GLU A 7 11.40 7.39 -28.82
CA GLU A 7 12.03 6.59 -29.88
C GLU A 7 13.57 6.67 -29.87
N LYS A 8 14.22 7.25 -28.84
CA LYS A 8 15.68 7.44 -28.81
C LYS A 8 16.41 7.01 -27.55
N SER A 9 15.73 6.55 -26.52
CA SER A 9 16.39 5.83 -25.43
C SER A 9 15.66 4.49 -25.26
N GLY A 10 16.29 3.40 -25.66
CA GLY A 10 15.69 2.05 -25.66
C GLY A 10 15.35 1.47 -24.28
N VAL A 11 15.03 2.33 -23.32
CA VAL A 11 14.64 1.95 -21.97
C VAL A 11 13.14 2.12 -21.84
N SER A 12 12.40 1.01 -21.82
CA SER A 12 10.98 1.04 -21.51
C SER A 12 10.77 1.39 -20.03
N VAL A 13 9.61 1.94 -19.68
CA VAL A 13 9.24 2.19 -18.27
C VAL A 13 9.33 0.94 -17.41
N PHE A 14 9.04 -0.24 -17.96
CA PHE A 14 9.16 -1.52 -17.26
C PHE A 14 10.60 -1.88 -16.93
N PHE A 15 11.51 -1.63 -17.86
CA PHE A 15 12.94 -1.81 -17.60
C PHE A 15 13.42 -0.87 -16.49
N ALA A 16 12.99 0.40 -16.53
CA ALA A 16 13.32 1.36 -15.47
C ALA A 16 12.78 0.91 -14.09
N ASN A 17 11.55 0.39 -14.03
CA ASN A 17 11.00 -0.19 -12.78
C ASN A 17 11.85 -1.36 -12.27
N THR A 18 12.30 -2.26 -13.16
CA THR A 18 13.11 -3.41 -12.75
C THR A 18 14.52 -3.02 -12.29
N GLU A 19 15.16 -2.06 -12.95
CA GLU A 19 16.48 -1.53 -12.54
C GLU A 19 16.40 -0.76 -11.20
N ALA A 20 15.28 -0.08 -10.93
CA ALA A 20 15.07 0.66 -9.71
C ALA A 20 14.64 -0.24 -8.52
N SER A 21 14.13 -1.45 -8.81
CA SER A 21 13.66 -2.39 -7.79
C SER A 21 14.77 -2.80 -6.83
N GLY A 22 14.52 -2.62 -5.52
CA GLY A 22 15.51 -2.86 -4.47
C GLY A 22 16.63 -1.81 -4.39
N VAL A 23 16.61 -0.78 -5.25
CA VAL A 23 17.58 0.34 -5.23
C VAL A 23 16.95 1.57 -4.60
N ILE A 24 15.77 1.96 -5.07
CA ILE A 24 14.99 3.09 -4.55
C ILE A 24 13.55 2.66 -4.29
N PRO A 25 12.85 3.23 -3.31
CA PRO A 25 11.43 3.00 -3.12
C PRO A 25 10.62 3.47 -4.33
N GLN A 26 9.74 2.63 -4.83
CA GLN A 26 8.86 2.93 -5.95
C GLN A 26 7.41 2.94 -5.48
N ILE A 27 6.73 4.07 -5.64
CA ILE A 27 5.36 4.27 -5.18
C ILE A 27 4.49 4.69 -6.36
N SER A 28 3.38 3.99 -6.55
CA SER A 28 2.37 4.34 -7.54
C SER A 28 1.09 4.84 -6.88
N ALA A 29 0.66 6.05 -7.23
CA ALA A 29 -0.63 6.60 -6.84
C ALA A 29 -1.58 6.59 -8.04
N ILE A 30 -2.63 5.79 -7.98
CA ILE A 30 -3.65 5.70 -9.00
C ILE A 30 -4.75 6.71 -8.66
N LEU A 31 -4.81 7.81 -9.41
CA LEU A 31 -5.75 8.91 -9.18
C LEU A 31 -6.76 9.04 -10.33
N GLY A 32 -7.06 7.94 -10.98
CA GLY A 32 -7.95 7.90 -12.11
C GLY A 32 -8.01 6.53 -12.75
N SER A 33 -8.47 6.46 -13.99
CA SER A 33 -8.56 5.19 -14.73
C SER A 33 -7.20 4.81 -15.32
N CYS A 34 -6.70 3.65 -14.92
CA CYS A 34 -5.48 3.03 -15.42
C CYS A 34 -5.86 1.68 -16.07
N ALA A 35 -5.74 1.57 -17.40
CA ALA A 35 -6.21 0.40 -18.13
C ALA A 35 -5.22 -0.08 -19.20
N GLY A 36 -5.30 -1.38 -19.52
CA GLY A 36 -4.46 -2.01 -20.53
C GLY A 36 -3.00 -2.07 -20.10
N ILE A 37 -2.09 -1.73 -21.01
CA ILE A 37 -0.64 -1.79 -20.76
C ILE A 37 -0.18 -0.86 -19.61
N SER A 38 -0.94 0.19 -19.31
CA SER A 38 -0.58 1.16 -18.28
C SER A 38 -0.59 0.58 -16.86
N VAL A 39 -1.29 -0.54 -16.63
CA VAL A 39 -1.37 -1.16 -15.30
C VAL A 39 -0.12 -1.94 -14.91
N TYR A 40 0.71 -2.31 -15.88
CA TYR A 40 1.88 -3.14 -15.59
C TYR A 40 2.95 -2.38 -14.81
N SER A 41 3.20 -1.10 -15.12
CA SER A 41 4.19 -0.31 -14.40
C SER A 41 3.82 -0.11 -12.92
N PRO A 42 2.60 0.33 -12.57
CA PRO A 42 2.17 0.37 -11.18
C PRO A 42 2.28 -0.99 -10.46
N ALA A 43 1.93 -2.08 -11.13
CA ALA A 43 2.01 -3.42 -10.55
C ALA A 43 3.46 -3.92 -10.32
N LEU A 44 4.47 -3.24 -10.87
CA LEU A 44 5.90 -3.51 -10.66
C LEU A 44 6.50 -2.62 -9.56
N THR A 45 5.76 -1.66 -9.02
CA THR A 45 6.26 -0.80 -7.93
C THR A 45 6.07 -1.46 -6.57
N ASP A 46 6.78 -0.94 -5.55
CA ASP A 46 6.77 -1.54 -4.21
C ASP A 46 5.46 -1.30 -3.46
N PHE A 47 4.83 -0.13 -3.71
CA PHE A 47 3.56 0.24 -3.08
C PHE A 47 2.60 0.86 -4.08
N VAL A 48 1.35 0.42 -4.03
CA VAL A 48 0.24 0.91 -4.85
C VAL A 48 -0.82 1.55 -3.97
N PHE A 49 -1.09 2.83 -4.23
CA PHE A 49 -2.15 3.60 -3.59
C PHE A 49 -3.32 3.76 -4.54
N MET A 50 -4.52 3.55 -4.05
CA MET A 50 -5.75 3.75 -4.80
C MET A 50 -6.74 4.58 -3.99
N VAL A 51 -7.48 5.46 -4.66
CA VAL A 51 -8.47 6.35 -4.05
C VAL A 51 -9.88 5.88 -4.39
N ASP A 52 -10.73 5.80 -3.38
CA ASP A 52 -12.13 5.37 -3.54
C ASP A 52 -12.87 6.21 -4.59
N GLY A 53 -13.64 5.52 -5.42
CA GLY A 53 -14.57 6.11 -6.38
C GLY A 53 -13.93 6.81 -7.60
N ILE A 54 -12.58 6.98 -7.61
CA ILE A 54 -11.89 7.58 -8.76
C ILE A 54 -10.83 6.66 -9.36
N SER A 55 -10.23 5.77 -8.57
CA SER A 55 -9.13 4.90 -9.00
C SER A 55 -9.65 3.60 -9.59
N HIS A 56 -9.19 3.27 -10.78
CA HIS A 56 -9.49 1.99 -11.40
C HIS A 56 -8.23 1.42 -12.05
N MET A 57 -7.94 0.14 -11.81
CA MET A 57 -6.90 -0.62 -12.50
C MET A 57 -7.52 -1.86 -13.14
N SER A 58 -7.32 -2.02 -14.45
CA SER A 58 -7.80 -3.22 -15.16
C SER A 58 -7.02 -3.47 -16.43
N ILE A 59 -6.78 -4.74 -16.76
CA ILE A 59 -6.12 -5.12 -18.01
C ILE A 59 -7.01 -4.81 -19.21
N THR A 60 -8.35 -4.90 -19.03
CA THR A 60 -9.34 -4.65 -20.07
C THR A 60 -10.53 -3.87 -19.50
N GLY A 61 -11.36 -3.32 -20.36
CA GLY A 61 -12.55 -2.55 -19.95
C GLY A 61 -13.85 -3.38 -19.97
N PRO A 62 -14.92 -2.89 -19.34
CA PRO A 62 -16.22 -3.56 -19.27
C PRO A 62 -16.81 -3.95 -20.63
N ARG A 63 -16.55 -3.14 -21.67
CA ARG A 63 -17.03 -3.44 -23.03
C ARG A 63 -16.43 -4.73 -23.61
N ILE A 64 -15.16 -4.99 -23.32
CA ILE A 64 -14.49 -6.21 -23.80
C ILE A 64 -14.97 -7.41 -22.99
N ILE A 65 -15.15 -7.28 -21.68
CA ILE A 65 -15.72 -8.32 -20.82
C ILE A 65 -17.11 -8.70 -21.34
N LYS A 66 -17.97 -7.73 -21.59
CA LYS A 66 -19.30 -7.98 -22.15
C LYS A 66 -19.23 -8.69 -23.53
N SER A 67 -18.30 -8.28 -24.38
CA SER A 67 -18.17 -8.87 -25.73
C SER A 67 -17.66 -10.30 -25.71
N VAL A 68 -16.75 -10.65 -24.78
CA VAL A 68 -16.07 -11.95 -24.75
C VAL A 68 -16.79 -12.93 -23.83
N MET A 69 -17.24 -12.47 -22.66
CA MET A 69 -17.80 -13.30 -21.61
C MET A 69 -19.33 -13.18 -21.50
N GLY A 70 -19.92 -12.15 -22.13
CA GLY A 70 -21.35 -11.87 -22.03
C GLY A 70 -21.78 -11.25 -20.70
N GLU A 71 -20.84 -10.90 -19.83
CA GLU A 71 -21.09 -10.35 -18.50
C GLU A 71 -21.12 -8.81 -18.52
N GLU A 72 -22.06 -8.23 -17.78
CA GLU A 72 -22.11 -6.80 -17.55
C GLU A 72 -21.46 -6.47 -16.22
N VAL A 73 -20.37 -5.70 -16.27
CA VAL A 73 -19.62 -5.25 -15.08
C VAL A 73 -19.36 -3.75 -15.20
N THR A 74 -19.34 -3.07 -14.08
CA THR A 74 -18.91 -1.67 -13.98
C THR A 74 -17.38 -1.58 -13.88
N MET A 75 -16.82 -0.38 -14.08
CA MET A 75 -15.37 -0.15 -13.86
C MET A 75 -15.00 -0.39 -12.40
N GLU A 76 -15.87 -0.02 -11.46
CA GLU A 76 -15.66 -0.21 -10.03
C GLU A 76 -15.63 -1.69 -9.63
N GLU A 77 -16.56 -2.49 -10.14
CA GLU A 77 -16.61 -3.94 -9.91
C GLU A 77 -15.44 -4.68 -10.57
N LEU A 78 -14.96 -4.18 -11.70
CA LEU A 78 -13.86 -4.80 -12.45
C LEU A 78 -12.50 -4.52 -11.82
N GLY A 79 -12.26 -3.30 -11.35
CA GLY A 79 -10.93 -2.91 -10.89
C GLY A 79 -10.90 -1.63 -10.06
N GLY A 80 -11.96 -1.34 -9.29
CA GLY A 80 -11.98 -0.22 -8.35
C GLY A 80 -11.06 -0.42 -7.15
N ALA A 81 -10.83 0.63 -6.39
CA ALA A 81 -9.95 0.64 -5.23
C ALA A 81 -10.28 -0.47 -4.22
N LYS A 82 -11.58 -0.70 -3.98
CA LYS A 82 -12.07 -1.73 -3.07
C LYS A 82 -11.78 -3.15 -3.56
N VAL A 83 -11.83 -3.40 -4.87
CA VAL A 83 -11.49 -4.70 -5.45
C VAL A 83 -10.01 -5.00 -5.23
N HIS A 84 -9.16 -4.01 -5.48
CA HIS A 84 -7.72 -4.18 -5.37
C HIS A 84 -7.20 -4.18 -3.93
N SER A 85 -7.90 -3.53 -2.99
CA SER A 85 -7.53 -3.57 -1.57
C SER A 85 -8.04 -4.81 -0.83
N ARG A 86 -9.12 -5.49 -1.31
CA ARG A 86 -9.74 -6.59 -0.56
C ARG A 86 -9.66 -7.94 -1.23
N ILE A 87 -9.66 -7.96 -2.57
CA ILE A 87 -9.79 -9.21 -3.33
C ILE A 87 -8.47 -9.58 -4.00
N SER A 88 -7.87 -8.68 -4.76
CA SER A 88 -6.62 -8.98 -5.46
C SER A 88 -5.36 -8.73 -4.63
N GLY A 89 -5.43 -7.86 -3.61
CA GLY A 89 -4.30 -7.47 -2.78
C GLY A 89 -3.24 -6.63 -3.52
N ILE A 90 -3.55 -6.08 -4.70
CA ILE A 90 -2.63 -5.22 -5.45
C ILE A 90 -2.49 -3.85 -4.81
N ALA A 91 -3.60 -3.27 -4.32
CA ALA A 91 -3.53 -2.00 -3.60
C ALA A 91 -3.05 -2.23 -2.17
N ASP A 92 -1.91 -1.63 -1.84
CA ASP A 92 -1.34 -1.64 -0.49
C ASP A 92 -2.08 -0.68 0.44
N PHE A 93 -2.54 0.44 -0.13
CA PHE A 93 -3.28 1.47 0.59
C PHE A 93 -4.50 1.92 -0.20
N ARG A 94 -5.64 1.98 0.48
CA ARG A 94 -6.88 2.56 -0.04
C ARG A 94 -7.18 3.84 0.72
N ALA A 95 -7.22 4.96 0.01
CA ALA A 95 -7.49 6.27 0.56
C ALA A 95 -8.93 6.72 0.26
N ASN A 96 -9.51 7.55 1.13
CA ASN A 96 -10.86 8.07 0.96
C ASN A 96 -10.93 9.20 -0.09
N ASN A 97 -9.83 9.91 -0.29
CA ASN A 97 -9.67 11.02 -1.22
C ASN A 97 -8.19 11.24 -1.55
N GLU A 98 -7.89 12.15 -2.49
CA GLU A 98 -6.53 12.44 -2.94
C GLU A 98 -5.65 13.02 -1.82
N GLU A 99 -6.22 13.87 -0.95
CA GLU A 99 -5.46 14.46 0.16
C GLU A 99 -5.00 13.39 1.15
N ASP A 100 -5.91 12.48 1.55
CA ASP A 100 -5.62 11.33 2.40
C ASP A 100 -4.54 10.44 1.76
N CYS A 101 -4.64 10.19 0.45
CA CYS A 101 -3.64 9.47 -0.32
C CYS A 101 -2.26 10.11 -0.21
N PHE A 102 -2.15 11.42 -0.44
CA PHE A 102 -0.86 12.13 -0.37
C PHE A 102 -0.29 12.20 1.05
N LEU A 103 -1.13 12.35 2.06
CA LEU A 103 -0.69 12.31 3.46
C LEU A 103 -0.13 10.93 3.82
N THR A 104 -0.81 9.87 3.40
CA THR A 104 -0.37 8.50 3.66
C THR A 104 0.93 8.16 2.90
N ILE A 105 1.10 8.64 1.65
CA ILE A 105 2.37 8.51 0.92
C ILE A 105 3.51 9.21 1.67
N ARG A 106 3.30 10.44 2.16
CA ARG A 106 4.31 11.15 2.95
C ARG A 106 4.65 10.42 4.24
N LYS A 107 3.64 9.84 4.89
CA LYS A 107 3.85 9.02 6.08
C LYS A 107 4.67 7.77 5.74
N LEU A 108 4.36 7.05 4.67
CA LEU A 108 5.14 5.91 4.21
C LEU A 108 6.59 6.28 3.93
N LEU A 109 6.82 7.37 3.19
CA LEU A 109 8.17 7.86 2.87
C LEU A 109 8.98 8.24 4.13
N SER A 110 8.33 8.58 5.23
CA SER A 110 9.04 8.83 6.49
C SER A 110 9.65 7.57 7.14
N PHE A 111 9.24 6.38 6.71
CA PHE A 111 9.80 5.11 7.18
C PHE A 111 10.85 4.53 6.24
N LEU A 112 10.92 5.02 4.99
CA LEU A 112 11.76 4.43 3.95
C LEU A 112 13.02 5.27 3.73
N PRO A 113 14.19 4.64 3.48
CA PRO A 113 15.40 5.35 3.03
C PRO A 113 15.21 5.88 1.60
N SER A 114 16.03 6.83 1.18
CA SER A 114 16.00 7.33 -0.21
C SER A 114 16.54 6.31 -1.21
N HIS A 115 17.43 5.44 -0.77
CA HIS A 115 18.01 4.34 -1.56
C HIS A 115 18.58 3.24 -0.64
N ASN A 116 18.92 2.10 -1.21
CA ASN A 116 19.33 0.89 -0.49
C ASN A 116 20.67 0.98 0.26
N GLU A 117 21.47 2.00 0.03
CA GLU A 117 22.72 2.25 0.77
C GLU A 117 22.52 3.17 1.98
N GLU A 118 21.31 3.69 2.20
CA GLU A 118 20.95 4.51 3.35
C GLU A 118 20.17 3.69 4.38
N LEU A 119 20.30 4.10 5.66
CA LEU A 119 19.43 3.61 6.72
C LEU A 119 18.09 4.34 6.68
N PRO A 120 16.99 3.71 7.17
CA PRO A 120 15.72 4.40 7.34
C PRO A 120 15.87 5.70 8.12
N PRO A 121 15.05 6.74 7.83
CA PRO A 121 15.11 8.01 8.54
C PRO A 121 14.89 7.83 10.03
N ILE A 122 15.83 8.35 10.83
CA ILE A 122 15.69 8.43 12.29
C ILE A 122 14.95 9.73 12.59
N ILE A 123 13.85 9.64 13.35
CA ILE A 123 13.14 10.79 13.88
C ILE A 123 13.34 10.84 15.39
N ASP A 124 13.36 12.04 15.94
CA ASP A 124 13.42 12.23 17.39
C ASP A 124 12.08 11.80 18.01
N ILE A 125 12.03 10.57 18.49
CA ILE A 125 10.88 10.02 19.20
C ILE A 125 11.15 10.21 20.68
N ARG A 126 10.20 10.87 21.36
CA ARG A 126 10.27 11.12 22.81
C ARG A 126 9.72 9.95 23.62
N ASP A 127 9.83 8.74 23.12
CA ASP A 127 9.45 7.55 23.86
C ASP A 127 10.65 7.04 24.68
N ASP A 128 10.39 6.50 25.86
CA ASP A 128 11.44 5.99 26.72
C ASP A 128 11.85 4.59 26.25
N PRO A 129 13.12 4.37 25.80
CA PRO A 129 13.57 3.06 25.36
C PRO A 129 13.54 1.99 26.48
N GLU A 130 13.53 2.41 27.75
CA GLU A 130 13.44 1.53 28.92
C GLU A 130 12.00 1.39 29.44
N ARG A 131 10.98 1.90 28.73
CA ARG A 131 9.59 1.83 29.19
C ARG A 131 9.14 0.38 29.33
N ILE A 132 8.44 0.12 30.41
CA ILE A 132 7.74 -1.13 30.67
C ILE A 132 6.26 -0.84 30.64
N ASP A 133 5.53 -1.50 29.73
CA ASP A 133 4.08 -1.36 29.63
C ASP A 133 3.38 -2.55 30.30
N GLU A 134 3.01 -2.34 31.57
CA GLU A 134 2.33 -3.39 32.36
C GLU A 134 0.95 -3.75 31.80
N SER A 135 0.32 -2.84 31.02
CA SER A 135 -0.99 -3.09 30.43
C SER A 135 -0.98 -4.20 29.37
N LEU A 136 0.16 -4.50 28.76
CA LEU A 136 0.31 -5.62 27.83
C LEU A 136 -0.06 -6.97 28.46
N ALA A 137 0.20 -7.14 29.76
CA ALA A 137 -0.16 -8.35 30.48
C ALA A 137 -1.68 -8.54 30.62
N GLU A 138 -2.43 -7.44 30.57
CA GLU A 138 -3.90 -7.48 30.65
C GLU A 138 -4.55 -7.62 29.26
N LEU A 139 -3.85 -7.19 28.19
CA LEU A 139 -4.37 -7.24 26.83
C LEU A 139 -4.42 -8.67 26.26
N VAL A 140 -3.45 -9.50 26.62
CA VAL A 140 -3.38 -10.89 26.16
C VAL A 140 -3.93 -11.80 27.26
N PRO A 141 -5.11 -12.38 27.06
CA PRO A 141 -5.73 -13.22 28.07
C PRO A 141 -4.98 -14.55 28.29
N ASP A 142 -4.91 -15.03 29.52
CA ASP A 142 -4.34 -16.35 29.85
C ASP A 142 -5.13 -17.52 29.23
N ASP A 143 -6.42 -17.32 28.98
CA ASP A 143 -7.29 -18.31 28.37
C ASP A 143 -7.10 -18.32 26.85
N PRO A 144 -6.54 -19.38 26.24
CA PRO A 144 -6.26 -19.44 24.79
C PRO A 144 -7.53 -19.46 23.93
N HIS A 145 -8.71 -19.59 24.51
CA HIS A 145 -9.99 -19.52 23.78
C HIS A 145 -10.58 -18.12 23.74
N LYS A 146 -9.97 -17.15 24.41
CA LYS A 146 -10.39 -15.75 24.35
C LYS A 146 -9.68 -15.01 23.24
N PHE A 147 -10.44 -14.23 22.49
CA PHE A 147 -9.91 -13.36 21.45
C PHE A 147 -9.36 -12.06 22.06
N TYR A 148 -8.35 -11.52 21.45
CA TYR A 148 -7.83 -10.18 21.72
C TYR A 148 -7.48 -9.48 20.40
N ASP A 149 -7.41 -8.15 20.44
CA ASP A 149 -7.08 -7.35 19.27
C ASP A 149 -5.57 -7.12 19.19
N MET A 150 -4.93 -7.72 18.19
CA MET A 150 -3.49 -7.57 17.97
C MET A 150 -3.08 -6.14 17.63
N HIS A 151 -3.98 -5.30 17.08
CA HIS A 151 -3.68 -3.88 16.84
C HIS A 151 -3.42 -3.14 18.16
N GLN A 152 -4.12 -3.49 19.23
CA GLN A 152 -3.85 -2.92 20.55
C GLN A 152 -2.45 -3.31 21.03
N VAL A 153 -2.07 -4.58 20.89
CA VAL A 153 -0.73 -5.04 21.25
C VAL A 153 0.34 -4.28 20.44
N ILE A 154 0.16 -4.16 19.12
CA ILE A 154 1.09 -3.43 18.26
C ILE A 154 1.20 -1.96 18.69
N SER A 155 0.06 -1.30 18.99
CA SER A 155 0.06 0.11 19.38
C SER A 155 0.80 0.37 20.72
N HIS A 156 0.85 -0.61 21.61
CA HIS A 156 1.61 -0.54 22.85
C HIS A 156 3.11 -0.85 22.64
N LEU A 157 3.46 -1.62 21.60
CA LEU A 157 4.84 -1.97 21.29
C LEU A 157 5.57 -0.86 20.55
N VAL A 158 4.92 -0.25 19.53
CA VAL A 158 5.55 0.78 18.72
C VAL A 158 5.59 2.12 19.45
N ASP A 159 6.61 2.91 19.15
CA ASP A 159 6.80 4.23 19.76
C ASP A 159 5.62 5.14 19.47
N SER A 160 5.10 5.77 20.54
CA SER A 160 3.93 6.67 20.48
C SER A 160 2.67 6.05 19.83
N GLY A 161 2.61 4.73 19.70
CA GLY A 161 1.53 4.03 19.01
C GLY A 161 1.47 4.29 17.50
N ASP A 162 2.55 4.83 16.90
CA ASP A 162 2.56 5.23 15.48
C ASP A 162 2.86 4.04 14.58
N PHE A 163 1.79 3.37 14.14
CA PHE A 163 1.83 2.25 13.21
C PHE A 163 1.18 2.60 11.88
N LEU A 164 1.86 2.31 10.77
CA LEU A 164 1.32 2.42 9.42
C LEU A 164 1.06 1.03 8.86
N GLU A 165 -0.18 0.60 8.92
CA GLU A 165 -0.60 -0.72 8.45
C GLU A 165 -0.66 -0.76 6.91
N VAL A 166 -0.01 -1.77 6.33
CA VAL A 166 0.00 -2.06 4.88
C VAL A 166 -0.99 -3.19 4.59
N LYS A 167 -1.73 -3.10 3.50
CA LYS A 167 -2.75 -4.11 3.09
C LYS A 167 -3.80 -4.40 4.16
N LYS A 168 -4.18 -3.40 4.92
CA LYS A 168 -5.13 -3.50 6.04
C LYS A 168 -6.41 -4.28 5.73
N GLU A 169 -6.88 -4.24 4.49
CA GLU A 169 -8.14 -4.86 4.07
C GLU A 169 -7.95 -6.21 3.35
N PHE A 170 -6.71 -6.58 3.05
CA PHE A 170 -6.38 -7.84 2.38
C PHE A 170 -5.82 -8.84 3.38
N ALA A 171 -6.45 -10.02 3.47
CA ALA A 171 -6.07 -11.07 4.43
C ALA A 171 -5.90 -10.53 5.87
N PRO A 172 -6.98 -9.96 6.47
CA PRO A 172 -6.91 -9.23 7.74
C PRO A 172 -6.49 -10.09 8.95
N GLU A 173 -6.31 -11.39 8.74
CA GLU A 173 -5.76 -12.31 9.74
C GLU A 173 -4.26 -12.09 9.97
N ILE A 174 -3.59 -11.37 9.06
CA ILE A 174 -2.16 -11.03 9.14
C ILE A 174 -2.02 -9.51 9.11
N ILE A 175 -1.45 -8.95 10.16
CA ILE A 175 -1.17 -7.51 10.25
C ILE A 175 0.28 -7.29 9.82
N THR A 176 0.46 -6.43 8.82
CA THR A 176 1.78 -6.00 8.33
C THR A 176 1.87 -4.49 8.29
N GLY A 177 3.04 -3.93 8.55
CA GLY A 177 3.16 -2.47 8.51
C GLY A 177 4.52 -1.97 8.97
N PHE A 178 4.59 -0.66 9.14
CA PHE A 178 5.76 0.06 9.60
C PHE A 178 5.50 0.69 10.96
N GLY A 179 6.41 0.53 11.86
CA GLY A 179 6.44 1.17 13.17
C GLY A 179 7.89 1.50 13.54
N ARG A 180 8.09 2.34 14.56
CA ARG A 180 9.41 2.65 15.11
C ARG A 180 9.54 2.06 16.49
N LEU A 181 10.77 1.69 16.82
CA LEU A 181 11.16 1.21 18.14
C LEU A 181 12.43 1.95 18.54
N ALA A 182 12.43 2.60 19.71
CA ALA A 182 13.57 3.32 20.26
C ALA A 182 14.71 2.37 20.70
#